data_be50ce85074675eadd9a6b65b9d114ed
#
_entry.id   be50ce85074675eadd9a6b65b9d114ed
#
_cell.length_a   1.000
_cell.length_b   1.000
_cell.length_c   1.000
_cell.angle_alpha   90.00
_cell.angle_beta   90.00
_cell.angle_gamma   90.00
#
_symmetry.space_group_name_H-M   'P 1'
#
loop_
_entity.id
_entity.type
_entity.pdbx_description
1 polymer ?
#
loop_
_entity_poly.entity_id
_entity_poly.type
_entity_poly.pdbx_seq_one_letter_code
_entity_poly.pdbx_strand_id
1 'polypeptide(L)'
;MSVLYSQTSGEIKATFVQTYNTATQLLDKAIDTRDWDAVLESKGKLDRSPAIILDVDETVLDNTPFNARSIMNHTNYPEGWDIWIYEEKATLIP
;
A
#
# COMPACT_ATOMS: atom_id res chain seq x y z
N MET A 1 16.68 -11.43 2.10
CA MET A 1 17.20 -10.12 1.63
C MET A 1 16.09 -9.08 1.56
N SER A 2 14.94 -9.34 0.93
CA SER A 2 13.84 -8.38 0.81
C SER A 2 13.30 -7.87 2.16
N VAL A 3 13.04 -8.75 3.12
CA VAL A 3 12.54 -8.38 4.45
C VAL A 3 13.49 -7.42 5.17
N LEU A 4 14.79 -7.71 5.19
CA LEU A 4 15.78 -6.84 5.81
C LEU A 4 15.80 -5.45 5.16
N TYR A 5 15.76 -5.40 3.82
CA TYR A 5 15.69 -4.15 3.08
C TYR A 5 14.42 -3.36 3.43
N SER A 6 13.26 -4.01 3.40
CA SER A 6 11.99 -3.34 3.70
C SER A 6 11.94 -2.77 5.13
N GLN A 7 12.51 -3.47 6.10
CA GLN A 7 12.48 -3.04 7.50
C GLN A 7 13.55 -1.99 7.85
N THR A 8 14.68 -1.97 7.16
CA THR A 8 15.84 -1.18 7.60
C THR A 8 16.31 -0.13 6.61
N SER A 9 15.90 -0.22 5.34
CA SER A 9 16.34 0.71 4.30
C SER A 9 15.70 2.09 4.43
N GLY A 10 16.53 3.12 4.54
CA GLY A 10 16.07 4.51 4.43
C GLY A 10 15.53 4.85 3.04
N GLU A 11 16.00 4.16 2.01
CA GLU A 11 15.58 4.36 0.63
C GLU A 11 14.10 3.97 0.43
N ILE A 12 13.68 2.81 0.94
CA ILE A 12 12.27 2.39 0.81
C ILE A 12 11.33 3.34 1.57
N LYS A 13 11.74 3.78 2.76
CA LYS A 13 10.98 4.77 3.55
C LYS A 13 10.85 6.10 2.80
N ALA A 14 11.94 6.59 2.23
CA ALA A 14 11.94 7.81 1.43
C ALA A 14 11.04 7.66 0.19
N THR A 15 11.00 6.48 -0.44
CA THR A 15 10.14 6.19 -1.59
C THR A 15 8.66 6.26 -1.20
N PHE A 16 8.26 5.66 -0.08
CA PHE A 16 6.89 5.78 0.42
C PHE A 16 6.50 7.22 0.67
N VAL A 17 7.31 7.95 1.45
CA VAL A 17 7.04 9.35 1.77
C VAL A 17 6.94 10.21 0.51
N GLN A 18 7.84 10.03 -0.44
CA GLN A 18 7.81 10.74 -1.72
C GLN A 18 6.54 10.42 -2.51
N THR A 19 6.15 9.16 -2.58
CA THR A 19 4.98 8.72 -3.33
C THR A 19 3.70 9.32 -2.75
N TYR A 20 3.50 9.22 -1.43
CA TYR A 20 2.33 9.77 -0.78
C TYR A 20 2.28 11.30 -0.83
N ASN A 21 3.41 11.97 -0.65
CA ASN A 21 3.48 13.43 -0.80
C ASN A 21 3.12 13.87 -2.21
N THR A 22 3.63 13.16 -3.23
CA THR A 22 3.30 13.46 -4.63
C THR A 22 1.82 13.24 -4.91
N ALA A 23 1.26 12.13 -4.44
CA ALA A 23 -0.17 11.85 -4.58
C ALA A 23 -1.03 12.93 -3.90
N THR A 24 -0.66 13.34 -2.70
CA THR A 24 -1.36 14.40 -1.96
C THR A 24 -1.31 15.75 -2.70
N GLN A 25 -0.16 16.12 -3.25
CA GLN A 25 -0.01 17.37 -4.01
C GLN A 25 -0.83 17.38 -5.31
N LEU A 26 -1.06 16.20 -5.89
CA LEU A 26 -1.81 16.06 -7.13
C LEU A 26 -3.31 15.88 -6.91
N LEU A 27 -3.74 15.66 -5.67
CA LEU A 27 -5.12 15.27 -5.37
C LEU A 27 -6.15 16.29 -5.85
N ASP A 28 -5.96 17.58 -5.51
CA ASP A 28 -6.89 18.63 -5.91
C ASP A 28 -6.96 18.74 -7.44
N LYS A 29 -5.82 18.69 -8.11
CA LYS A 29 -5.76 18.69 -9.56
C LYS A 29 -6.46 17.47 -10.17
N ALA A 30 -6.33 16.30 -9.58
CA ALA A 30 -6.98 15.08 -10.03
C ALA A 30 -8.50 15.18 -9.89
N ILE A 31 -8.98 15.73 -8.76
CA ILE A 31 -10.41 15.95 -8.52
C ILE A 31 -11.01 16.93 -9.51
N ASP A 32 -10.29 18.01 -9.82
CA ASP A 32 -10.74 19.08 -10.73
C ASP A 32 -10.60 18.72 -12.21
N THR A 33 -9.82 17.68 -12.53
CA THR A 33 -9.58 17.25 -13.91
C THR A 33 -10.57 16.17 -14.31
N ARG A 34 -11.48 16.49 -15.23
CA ARG A 34 -12.63 15.69 -15.59
C ARG A 34 -12.34 14.27 -16.06
N ASP A 35 -11.22 14.07 -16.74
CA ASP A 35 -10.83 12.80 -17.35
C ASP A 35 -9.67 12.12 -16.60
N TRP A 36 -9.37 12.59 -15.38
CA TRP A 36 -8.37 11.97 -14.52
C TRP A 36 -9.01 10.88 -13.68
N ASP A 37 -9.03 9.69 -14.19
CA ASP A 37 -9.48 8.50 -13.47
C ASP A 37 -8.59 7.28 -13.77
N ALA A 38 -8.68 6.27 -12.93
CA ALA A 38 -7.95 5.01 -13.08
C ALA A 38 -8.76 3.93 -13.83
N VAL A 39 -9.94 4.27 -14.31
CA VAL A 39 -10.83 3.34 -15.01
C VAL A 39 -10.50 3.32 -16.49
N LEU A 40 -9.94 2.23 -16.97
CA LEU A 40 -9.50 2.07 -18.36
C LEU A 40 -10.65 2.19 -19.39
N GLU A 41 -11.88 1.95 -18.96
CA GLU A 41 -13.07 1.95 -19.82
C GLU A 41 -14.00 3.15 -19.55
N SER A 42 -13.51 4.18 -18.89
CA SER A 42 -14.28 5.38 -18.62
C SER A 42 -14.74 6.04 -19.92
N LYS A 43 -16.05 6.09 -20.13
CA LYS A 43 -16.67 6.69 -21.32
C LYS A 43 -17.27 8.07 -21.05
N GLY A 44 -16.62 8.87 -20.22
CA GLY A 44 -17.06 10.23 -19.93
C GLY A 44 -17.67 10.39 -18.54
N LYS A 45 -18.34 11.51 -18.31
CA LYS A 45 -18.78 12.00 -17.00
C LYS A 45 -19.19 10.91 -16.01
N LEU A 46 -18.41 10.76 -14.99
CA LEU A 46 -18.85 10.12 -13.77
C LEU A 46 -19.59 11.21 -12.95
N ASP A 47 -20.89 11.13 -12.92
CA ASP A 47 -21.75 12.00 -12.11
C ASP A 47 -21.72 11.55 -10.63
N ARG A 48 -20.52 11.18 -10.13
CA ARG A 48 -20.30 10.60 -8.82
C ARG A 48 -19.18 11.33 -8.10
N SER A 49 -19.23 11.29 -6.78
CA SER A 49 -18.14 11.80 -5.95
C SER A 49 -16.83 11.06 -6.23
N PRO A 50 -15.69 11.77 -6.28
CA PRO A 50 -14.40 11.14 -6.41
C PRO A 50 -14.13 10.14 -5.28
N ALA A 51 -13.40 9.08 -5.58
CA ALA A 51 -12.94 8.10 -4.62
C ALA A 51 -11.48 7.77 -4.87
N ILE A 52 -10.75 7.44 -3.81
CA ILE A 52 -9.39 6.93 -3.88
C ILE A 52 -9.45 5.43 -3.65
N ILE A 53 -8.76 4.68 -4.50
CA ILE A 53 -8.58 3.24 -4.36
C ILE A 53 -7.12 3.01 -3.96
N LEU A 54 -6.91 2.35 -2.84
CA LEU A 54 -5.59 1.97 -2.35
C LEU A 54 -5.53 0.45 -2.18
N ASP A 55 -4.41 -0.12 -2.52
CA ASP A 55 -4.03 -1.44 -2.05
C ASP A 55 -3.70 -1.38 -0.55
N VAL A 56 -3.77 -2.49 0.16
CA VAL A 56 -3.61 -2.51 1.61
C VAL A 56 -2.24 -3.05 2.00
N ASP A 57 -1.90 -4.25 1.53
CA ASP A 57 -0.69 -4.93 1.95
C ASP A 57 0.55 -4.32 1.27
N GLU A 58 1.55 -3.97 2.07
CA GLU A 58 2.76 -3.25 1.63
C GLU A 58 2.48 -1.92 0.90
N THR A 59 1.26 -1.40 1.07
CA THR A 59 0.86 -0.07 0.58
C THR A 59 0.39 0.81 1.73
N VAL A 60 -0.54 0.33 2.55
CA VAL A 60 -1.02 0.99 3.77
C VAL A 60 -0.45 0.32 5.00
N LEU A 61 -0.40 -1.01 5.01
CA LEU A 61 0.08 -1.83 6.12
C LEU A 61 1.42 -2.49 5.78
N ASP A 62 2.31 -2.47 6.74
CA ASP A 62 3.59 -3.19 6.71
C ASP A 62 3.40 -4.59 7.28
N ASN A 63 3.41 -5.59 6.42
CA ASN A 63 3.37 -7.01 6.79
C ASN A 63 4.76 -7.67 6.75
N THR A 64 5.84 -6.92 6.61
CA THR A 64 7.20 -7.49 6.61
C THR A 64 7.53 -8.29 7.88
N PRO A 65 6.97 -7.99 9.08
CA PRO A 65 7.15 -8.85 10.25
C PRO A 65 6.52 -10.24 10.09
N PHE A 66 5.40 -10.38 9.35
CA PHE A 66 4.86 -11.69 8.99
C PHE A 66 5.83 -12.45 8.09
N ASN A 67 6.39 -11.79 7.08
CA ASN A 67 7.36 -12.40 6.18
C ASN A 67 8.62 -12.87 6.94
N ALA A 68 9.09 -12.08 7.91
CA ALA A 68 10.19 -12.47 8.79
C ALA A 68 9.84 -13.71 9.62
N ARG A 69 8.63 -13.76 10.20
CA ARG A 69 8.13 -14.92 10.96
C ARG A 69 8.09 -16.18 10.08
N SER A 70 7.60 -16.06 8.86
CA SER A 70 7.53 -17.19 7.92
C SER A 70 8.91 -17.75 7.58
N ILE A 71 9.90 -16.87 7.39
CA ILE A 71 11.30 -17.30 7.18
C ILE A 71 11.82 -18.07 8.39
N MET A 72 11.58 -17.56 9.60
CA MET A 72 12.05 -18.22 10.84
C MET A 72 11.38 -19.57 11.07
N ASN A 73 10.12 -19.69 10.71
CA ASN A 73 9.32 -20.90 10.88
C ASN A 73 9.44 -21.88 9.69
N HIS A 74 10.16 -21.53 8.64
CA HIS A 74 10.24 -22.30 7.40
C HIS A 74 8.87 -22.56 6.75
N THR A 75 7.97 -21.59 6.86
CA THR A 75 6.62 -21.63 6.27
C THR A 75 6.53 -20.71 5.05
N ASN A 76 5.48 -20.90 4.26
CA ASN A 76 5.18 -20.05 3.11
C ASN A 76 3.73 -19.57 3.19
N TYR A 77 3.44 -18.40 2.60
CA TYR A 77 2.08 -17.94 2.41
C TYR A 77 1.24 -19.04 1.69
N PRO A 78 -0.01 -19.31 2.12
CA PRO A 78 -0.79 -18.54 3.13
C PRO A 78 -0.69 -19.09 4.57
N GLU A 79 0.21 -20.00 4.88
CA GLU A 79 0.31 -20.61 6.21
C GLU A 79 0.56 -19.56 7.30
N GLY A 80 -0.34 -19.50 8.28
CA GLY A 80 -0.28 -18.55 9.39
C GLY A 80 -0.75 -17.13 9.07
N TRP A 81 -1.22 -16.87 7.86
CA TRP A 81 -1.72 -15.55 7.47
C TRP A 81 -2.98 -15.15 8.23
N ASP A 82 -3.91 -16.06 8.42
CA ASP A 82 -5.11 -15.86 9.21
C ASP A 82 -4.79 -15.50 10.66
N ILE A 83 -3.82 -16.18 11.28
CA ILE A 83 -3.35 -15.87 12.63
C ILE A 83 -2.76 -14.45 12.67
N TRP A 84 -1.93 -14.09 11.69
CA TRP A 84 -1.34 -12.76 11.59
C TRP A 84 -2.40 -11.65 11.54
N ILE A 85 -3.45 -11.85 10.75
CA ILE A 85 -4.56 -10.90 10.65
C ILE A 85 -5.29 -10.76 12.00
N TYR A 86 -5.57 -11.88 12.69
CA TYR A 86 -6.20 -11.83 14.00
C TYR A 86 -5.32 -11.19 15.08
N GLU A 87 -4.02 -11.25 14.95
CA GLU A 87 -3.09 -10.61 15.87
C GLU A 87 -3.03 -9.07 15.74
N GLU A 88 -3.52 -8.52 14.63
CA GLU A 88 -3.53 -7.07 14.33
C GLU A 88 -2.16 -6.39 14.51
N LYS A 89 -1.07 -7.08 14.17
CA LYS A 89 0.30 -6.63 14.40
C LYS A 89 0.92 -5.85 13.25
N ALA A 90 0.24 -5.76 12.11
CA ALA A 90 0.69 -4.92 11.01
C ALA A 90 0.68 -3.46 11.44
N THR A 91 1.71 -2.72 11.08
CA THR A 91 1.82 -1.29 11.36
C THR A 91 1.56 -0.47 10.10
N LEU A 92 1.25 0.79 10.27
CA LEU A 92 1.13 1.68 9.10
C LEU A 92 2.50 1.91 8.46
N ILE A 93 2.51 1.92 7.15
CA ILE A 93 3.65 2.40 6.38
C ILE A 93 3.82 3.91 6.65
N PRO A 94 5.05 4.38 6.94
CA PRO A 94 5.31 5.78 7.32
C PRO A 94 5.04 6.78 6.21
#